data_09fc06f098299781e6850e89bfd85e72
#
_entry.id   09fc06f098299781e6850e89bfd85e72
#
_cell.length_a   1.000
_cell.length_b   1.000
_cell.length_c   1.000
_cell.angle_alpha   90.00
_cell.angle_beta   90.00
_cell.angle_gamma   90.00
#
_symmetry.space_group_name_H-M   'P 1'
#
loop_
_entity.id
_entity.type
_entity.pdbx_description
1 polymer ?
#
loop_
_entity_poly.entity_id
_entity_poly.type
_entity_poly.pdbx_seq_one_letter_code
_entity_poly.pdbx_strand_id
1 'polypeptide(L)'
;MSFSSLCELFGYTRQGYWKQRREHYREEIDTTALLNEVRDIRGDMPRCGVRKLQVILEEAGHRIGRDRLFELLRAEGMLVARRHTRIVTTYSRHWMKKYANLIKGMKIVHPNQVWVSDITYVDIYENGVRSFAYLSLITDAYTHEIVGWALHDTLDTEGPLRALKTAIANYGGYGLNGLIHHSDRGCQYCSRDYVNVLKQYNIKISMTDKGDPYENAIAERINGILKTEWLYQIRLTSLKMARDTIGEIVTSYNEKRPHMSVGLLTPMQARLQDGELKKLWKNYWALKQERQQADGEEGPCPETHAHGRIVAAAPATRAAAVPQ
;
A
#
# COMPACT_ATOMS: atom_id res chain seq x y z
N MET A 1 -20.21 47.09 -35.45
CA MET A 1 -19.65 47.32 -34.10
C MET A 1 -18.19 46.94 -34.15
N SER A 2 -17.26 47.80 -33.70
CA SER A 2 -15.82 47.50 -33.72
C SER A 2 -15.47 46.52 -32.56
N PHE A 3 -14.39 45.74 -32.67
CA PHE A 3 -13.94 44.87 -31.61
C PHE A 3 -13.60 45.63 -30.31
N SER A 4 -13.12 46.86 -30.41
CA SER A 4 -12.87 47.74 -29.26
C SER A 4 -14.16 48.09 -28.54
N SER A 5 -15.21 48.48 -29.28
CA SER A 5 -16.54 48.80 -28.71
C SER A 5 -17.21 47.58 -28.04
N LEU A 6 -16.93 46.37 -28.57
CA LEU A 6 -17.39 45.12 -27.93
C LEU A 6 -16.67 44.87 -26.61
N CYS A 7 -15.35 45.08 -26.56
CA CYS A 7 -14.57 44.93 -25.33
C CYS A 7 -15.05 45.91 -24.25
N GLU A 8 -15.28 47.18 -24.61
CA GLU A 8 -15.79 48.21 -23.69
C GLU A 8 -17.17 47.83 -23.12
N LEU A 9 -18.04 47.27 -23.94
CA LEU A 9 -19.39 46.81 -23.50
C LEU A 9 -19.28 45.75 -22.40
N PHE A 10 -18.25 44.89 -22.42
CA PHE A 10 -18.03 43.86 -21.42
C PHE A 10 -17.01 44.25 -20.32
N GLY A 11 -16.62 45.53 -20.25
CA GLY A 11 -15.71 46.06 -19.22
C GLY A 11 -14.24 45.67 -19.41
N TYR A 12 -13.84 45.30 -20.62
CA TYR A 12 -12.44 44.95 -20.94
C TYR A 12 -11.81 46.02 -21.81
N THR A 13 -10.49 46.20 -21.62
CA THR A 13 -9.67 46.85 -22.67
C THR A 13 -9.29 45.82 -23.74
N ARG A 14 -9.10 46.25 -24.99
CA ARG A 14 -8.63 45.36 -26.06
C ARG A 14 -7.34 44.63 -25.70
N GLN A 15 -6.38 45.31 -25.03
CA GLN A 15 -5.14 44.69 -24.55
C GLN A 15 -5.40 43.69 -23.41
N GLY A 16 -6.30 44.00 -22.47
CA GLY A 16 -6.69 43.12 -21.38
C GLY A 16 -7.30 41.83 -21.92
N TYR A 17 -8.23 41.92 -22.89
CA TYR A 17 -8.82 40.76 -23.57
C TYR A 17 -7.77 39.83 -24.19
N TRP A 18 -6.84 40.41 -24.99
CA TRP A 18 -5.79 39.62 -25.65
C TRP A 18 -4.77 39.03 -24.67
N LYS A 19 -4.49 39.72 -23.56
CA LYS A 19 -3.67 39.20 -22.46
C LYS A 19 -4.35 38.02 -21.80
N GLN A 20 -5.60 38.16 -21.38
CA GLN A 20 -6.38 37.10 -20.75
C GLN A 20 -6.55 35.88 -21.66
N ARG A 21 -6.81 36.10 -22.96
CA ARG A 21 -6.92 35.03 -23.94
C ARG A 21 -5.61 34.26 -24.13
N ARG A 22 -4.46 34.95 -24.11
CA ARG A 22 -3.14 34.30 -24.16
C ARG A 22 -2.82 33.52 -22.90
N GLU A 23 -3.18 34.05 -21.75
CA GLU A 23 -3.03 33.35 -20.47
C GLU A 23 -3.91 32.09 -20.42
N HIS A 24 -5.16 32.21 -20.82
CA HIS A 24 -6.07 31.06 -20.91
C HIS A 24 -5.56 29.98 -21.88
N TYR A 25 -5.08 30.37 -23.05
CA TYR A 25 -4.52 29.43 -24.02
C TYR A 25 -3.24 28.73 -23.49
N ARG A 26 -2.38 29.45 -22.77
CA ARG A 26 -1.21 28.85 -22.09
C ARG A 26 -1.64 27.88 -21.01
N GLU A 27 -2.59 28.25 -20.16
CA GLU A 27 -3.13 27.37 -19.12
C GLU A 27 -3.76 26.10 -19.72
N GLU A 28 -4.44 26.21 -20.86
CA GLU A 28 -5.04 25.08 -21.58
C GLU A 28 -3.97 24.13 -22.13
N ILE A 29 -2.90 24.67 -22.73
CA ILE A 29 -1.75 23.88 -23.20
C ILE A 29 -1.05 23.21 -22.02
N ASP A 30 -0.76 23.94 -20.94
CA ASP A 30 -0.09 23.40 -19.75
C ASP A 30 -0.94 22.30 -19.10
N THR A 31 -2.26 22.48 -19.06
CA THR A 31 -3.21 21.49 -18.54
C THR A 31 -3.22 20.23 -19.41
N THR A 32 -3.23 20.38 -20.73
CA THR A 32 -3.21 19.25 -21.66
C THR A 32 -1.90 18.45 -21.55
N ALA A 33 -0.76 19.14 -21.48
CA ALA A 33 0.54 18.49 -21.28
C ALA A 33 0.57 17.71 -19.97
N LEU A 34 0.10 18.31 -18.88
CA LEU A 34 0.01 17.67 -17.56
C LEU A 34 -0.90 16.45 -17.58
N LEU A 35 -2.07 16.51 -18.24
CA LEU A 35 -2.97 15.35 -18.34
C LEU A 35 -2.38 14.21 -19.16
N ASN A 36 -1.60 14.50 -20.19
CA ASN A 36 -0.88 13.49 -20.97
C ASN A 36 0.19 12.82 -20.10
N GLU A 37 0.97 13.59 -19.35
CA GLU A 37 1.95 13.05 -18.39
C GLU A 37 1.28 12.15 -17.33
N VAL A 38 0.09 12.55 -16.81
CA VAL A 38 -0.69 11.70 -15.92
C VAL A 38 -1.11 10.38 -16.59
N ARG A 39 -1.47 10.39 -17.87
CA ARG A 39 -1.83 9.17 -18.62
C ARG A 39 -0.62 8.26 -18.79
N ASP A 40 0.55 8.82 -19.09
CA ASP A 40 1.80 8.07 -19.24
C ASP A 40 2.23 7.43 -17.90
N ILE A 41 2.23 8.20 -16.81
CA ILE A 41 2.48 7.68 -15.47
C ILE A 41 1.52 6.53 -15.13
N ARG A 42 0.25 6.65 -15.51
CA ARG A 42 -0.76 5.61 -15.26
C ARG A 42 -0.69 4.43 -16.22
N GLY A 43 0.03 4.54 -17.32
CA GLY A 43 0.42 3.39 -18.14
C GLY A 43 1.21 2.38 -17.29
N ASP A 44 2.18 2.86 -16.52
CA ASP A 44 3.00 2.04 -15.63
C ASP A 44 2.33 1.75 -14.27
N MET A 45 1.60 2.73 -13.73
CA MET A 45 0.97 2.68 -12.41
C MET A 45 -0.53 3.01 -12.48
N PRO A 46 -1.39 2.09 -12.96
CA PRO A 46 -2.78 2.37 -13.35
C PRO A 46 -3.65 3.04 -12.29
N ARG A 47 -3.33 2.83 -11.03
CA ARG A 47 -4.08 3.40 -9.90
C ARG A 47 -3.23 4.29 -9.01
N CYS A 48 -2.27 5.00 -9.58
CA CYS A 48 -1.50 6.02 -8.88
C CYS A 48 -2.43 7.16 -8.41
N GLY A 49 -2.53 7.36 -7.10
CA GLY A 49 -3.41 8.37 -6.48
C GLY A 49 -2.79 9.77 -6.48
N VAL A 50 -3.63 10.81 -6.34
CA VAL A 50 -3.29 12.23 -6.48
C VAL A 50 -2.01 12.67 -5.78
N ARG A 51 -1.80 12.26 -4.49
CA ARG A 51 -0.60 12.66 -3.72
C ARG A 51 0.71 12.11 -4.30
N LYS A 52 0.67 10.91 -4.86
CA LYS A 52 1.83 10.30 -5.51
C LYS A 52 2.05 10.91 -6.88
N LEU A 53 0.97 11.10 -7.64
CA LEU A 53 1.03 11.80 -8.93
C LEU A 53 1.64 13.19 -8.79
N GLN A 54 1.28 13.95 -7.75
CA GLN A 54 1.84 15.28 -7.52
C GLN A 54 3.38 15.23 -7.41
N VAL A 55 3.92 14.29 -6.64
CA VAL A 55 5.38 14.16 -6.46
C VAL A 55 6.06 13.82 -7.79
N ILE A 56 5.52 12.85 -8.54
CA ILE A 56 6.09 12.42 -9.82
C ILE A 56 6.02 13.56 -10.85
N LEU A 57 4.90 14.29 -10.88
CA LEU A 57 4.72 15.45 -11.76
C LEU A 57 5.68 16.60 -11.41
N GLU A 58 5.95 16.82 -10.11
CA GLU A 58 6.95 17.82 -9.67
C GLU A 58 8.36 17.42 -10.13
N GLU A 59 8.73 16.14 -10.05
CA GLU A 59 10.01 15.61 -10.56
C GLU A 59 10.09 15.74 -12.10
N ALA A 60 8.97 15.59 -12.82
CA ALA A 60 8.86 15.82 -14.26
C ALA A 60 8.78 17.31 -14.64
N GLY A 61 8.85 18.25 -13.69
CA GLY A 61 8.84 19.69 -13.92
C GLY A 61 7.48 20.37 -13.90
N HIS A 62 6.40 19.65 -13.66
CA HIS A 62 5.05 20.20 -13.54
C HIS A 62 4.76 20.67 -12.12
N ARG A 63 4.68 21.97 -11.89
CA ARG A 63 4.33 22.54 -10.57
C ARG A 63 2.84 22.75 -10.44
N ILE A 64 2.14 21.83 -9.74
CA ILE A 64 0.70 21.92 -9.48
C ILE A 64 0.39 21.63 -8.01
N GLY A 65 -0.47 22.46 -7.40
CA GLY A 65 -0.95 22.22 -6.05
C GLY A 65 -1.88 20.99 -5.97
N ARG A 66 -1.82 20.29 -4.83
CA ARG A 66 -2.61 19.06 -4.60
C ARG A 66 -4.10 19.21 -4.90
N ASP A 67 -4.70 20.30 -4.41
CA ASP A 67 -6.15 20.49 -4.50
C ASP A 67 -6.55 20.83 -5.95
N ARG A 68 -5.77 21.64 -6.65
CA ARG A 68 -5.97 21.91 -8.08
C ARG A 68 -5.81 20.64 -8.94
N LEU A 69 -4.81 19.81 -8.66
CA LEU A 69 -4.64 18.51 -9.33
C LEU A 69 -5.83 17.59 -9.07
N PHE A 70 -6.33 17.56 -7.83
CA PHE A 70 -7.49 16.75 -7.47
C PHE A 70 -8.75 17.20 -8.21
N GLU A 71 -8.99 18.50 -8.31
CA GLU A 71 -10.15 19.07 -9.05
C GLU A 71 -10.04 18.80 -10.55
N LEU A 72 -8.85 18.97 -11.12
CA LEU A 72 -8.59 18.66 -12.53
C LEU A 72 -8.89 17.19 -12.83
N LEU A 73 -8.32 16.27 -12.05
CA LEU A 73 -8.55 14.84 -12.23
C LEU A 73 -10.00 14.43 -11.97
N ARG A 74 -10.71 15.17 -11.12
CA ARG A 74 -12.15 14.97 -10.91
C ARG A 74 -12.96 15.37 -12.14
N ALA A 75 -12.67 16.54 -12.71
CA ALA A 75 -13.34 17.05 -13.91
C ALA A 75 -13.16 16.10 -15.10
N GLU A 76 -11.96 15.50 -15.23
CA GLU A 76 -11.62 14.53 -16.28
C GLU A 76 -12.09 13.09 -15.98
N GLY A 77 -12.80 12.85 -14.86
CA GLY A 77 -13.23 11.50 -14.46
C GLY A 77 -12.08 10.56 -14.11
N MET A 78 -10.90 11.08 -13.84
CA MET A 78 -9.64 10.34 -13.62
C MET A 78 -9.35 10.05 -12.14
N LEU A 79 -10.30 10.22 -11.21
CA LEU A 79 -10.08 9.84 -9.81
C LEU A 79 -10.12 8.33 -9.62
N VAL A 80 -9.20 7.83 -8.79
CA VAL A 80 -9.10 6.39 -8.46
C VAL A 80 -10.14 6.02 -7.41
N ALA A 81 -11.12 5.17 -7.78
CA ALA A 81 -12.14 4.67 -6.86
C ALA A 81 -11.55 3.69 -5.82
N ARG A 82 -12.09 3.69 -4.59
CA ARG A 82 -11.71 2.71 -3.55
C ARG A 82 -12.31 1.34 -3.88
N ARG A 83 -11.51 0.28 -3.72
CA ARG A 83 -11.99 -1.11 -3.77
C ARG A 83 -11.85 -1.73 -2.38
N HIS A 84 -12.87 -2.50 -1.95
CA HIS A 84 -12.84 -3.29 -0.73
C HIS A 84 -12.85 -4.78 -1.11
N THR A 85 -11.80 -5.51 -0.75
CA THR A 85 -11.73 -6.97 -0.87
C THR A 85 -11.11 -7.55 0.40
N ARG A 86 -11.72 -8.60 0.96
CA ARG A 86 -11.17 -9.38 2.07
C ARG A 86 -11.12 -10.84 1.66
N ILE A 87 -9.94 -11.46 1.73
CA ILE A 87 -9.72 -12.90 1.58
C ILE A 87 -8.76 -13.32 2.70
N VAL A 88 -9.10 -14.40 3.44
CA VAL A 88 -8.26 -14.98 4.50
C VAL A 88 -7.52 -16.18 3.92
N THR A 89 -6.20 -16.28 4.11
CA THR A 89 -5.33 -17.18 3.35
C THR A 89 -4.34 -18.03 4.16
N THR A 90 -4.28 -17.94 5.51
CA THR A 90 -3.20 -18.57 6.28
C THR A 90 -3.65 -19.82 7.01
N TYR A 91 -2.92 -20.95 6.83
CA TYR A 91 -3.04 -22.18 7.60
C TYR A 91 -1.87 -22.32 8.58
N SER A 92 -2.08 -21.97 9.86
CA SER A 92 -1.04 -21.95 10.91
C SER A 92 -1.08 -23.15 11.87
N ARG A 93 -2.01 -24.11 11.67
CA ARG A 93 -2.17 -25.30 12.54
C ARG A 93 -1.38 -26.48 11.99
N HIS A 94 -0.07 -26.50 12.24
CA HIS A 94 0.83 -27.62 11.89
C HIS A 94 1.81 -27.90 13.03
N TRP A 95 2.48 -29.05 13.01
CA TRP A 95 3.38 -29.56 14.06
C TRP A 95 4.81 -28.99 14.00
N MET A 96 5.22 -28.33 12.91
CA MET A 96 6.58 -27.81 12.72
C MET A 96 6.96 -26.76 13.78
N LYS A 97 8.28 -26.62 14.02
CA LYS A 97 8.84 -25.67 14.98
C LYS A 97 8.46 -24.25 14.60
N LYS A 98 7.94 -23.49 15.55
CA LYS A 98 7.66 -22.07 15.45
C LYS A 98 8.73 -21.27 16.18
N TYR A 99 9.02 -20.07 15.67
CA TYR A 99 10.04 -19.20 16.22
C TYR A 99 9.40 -18.02 16.93
N ALA A 100 10.14 -17.42 17.89
CA ALA A 100 9.66 -16.25 18.64
C ALA A 100 9.58 -15.01 17.75
N ASN A 101 8.72 -14.07 18.10
CA ASN A 101 8.66 -12.75 17.48
C ASN A 101 9.83 -11.89 17.98
N LEU A 102 10.79 -11.61 17.11
CA LEU A 102 11.97 -10.82 17.41
C LEU A 102 11.82 -9.33 17.09
N ILE A 103 10.75 -8.95 16.38
CA ILE A 103 10.57 -7.57 15.90
C ILE A 103 9.57 -6.75 16.73
N LYS A 104 8.92 -7.39 17.71
CA LYS A 104 7.94 -6.72 18.57
C LYS A 104 8.61 -5.59 19.36
N GLY A 105 8.11 -4.35 19.16
CA GLY A 105 8.68 -3.15 19.79
C GLY A 105 10.01 -2.69 19.21
N MET A 106 10.53 -3.36 18.16
CA MET A 106 11.79 -2.98 17.53
C MET A 106 11.62 -1.74 16.67
N LYS A 107 12.54 -0.78 16.79
CA LYS A 107 12.66 0.33 15.85
C LYS A 107 13.49 -0.12 14.65
N ILE A 108 12.91 0.00 13.45
CA ILE A 108 13.57 -0.29 12.19
C ILE A 108 14.05 1.04 11.62
N VAL A 109 15.37 1.20 11.54
CA VAL A 109 16.01 2.50 11.25
C VAL A 109 17.00 2.47 10.09
N HIS A 110 17.27 1.29 9.51
CA HIS A 110 18.14 1.16 8.34
C HIS A 110 17.69 0.01 7.42
N PRO A 111 18.08 0.03 6.13
CA PRO A 111 17.81 -1.07 5.19
C PRO A 111 18.43 -2.39 5.65
N ASN A 112 17.84 -3.51 5.25
CA ASN A 112 18.29 -4.88 5.56
C ASN A 112 18.37 -5.21 7.05
N GLN A 113 17.63 -4.49 7.89
CA GLN A 113 17.49 -4.80 9.31
C GLN A 113 16.44 -5.89 9.53
N VAL A 114 15.31 -5.78 8.83
CA VAL A 114 14.20 -6.73 8.87
C VAL A 114 13.64 -6.94 7.47
N TRP A 115 13.59 -8.19 7.03
CA TRP A 115 12.79 -8.59 5.87
C TRP A 115 11.50 -9.25 6.32
N VAL A 116 10.38 -8.83 5.77
CA VAL A 116 9.07 -9.42 6.01
C VAL A 116 8.62 -10.22 4.80
N SER A 117 8.00 -11.38 5.02
CA SER A 117 7.57 -12.28 3.96
C SER A 117 6.11 -12.66 4.09
N ASP A 118 5.43 -12.77 2.94
CA ASP A 118 4.04 -13.24 2.85
C ASP A 118 3.78 -13.87 1.49
N ILE A 119 2.74 -14.72 1.42
CA ILE A 119 2.27 -15.37 0.19
C ILE A 119 0.89 -14.86 -0.13
N THR A 120 0.66 -14.54 -1.41
CA THR A 120 -0.65 -14.07 -1.84
C THR A 120 -1.11 -14.79 -3.12
N TYR A 121 -2.42 -14.92 -3.30
CA TYR A 121 -3.03 -15.52 -4.48
C TYR A 121 -3.08 -14.52 -5.64
N VAL A 122 -2.80 -15.02 -6.84
CA VAL A 122 -2.92 -14.30 -8.11
C VAL A 122 -3.86 -15.09 -9.00
N ASP A 123 -4.90 -14.43 -9.52
CA ASP A 123 -5.86 -15.05 -10.44
C ASP A 123 -5.23 -15.27 -11.81
N ILE A 124 -5.34 -16.50 -12.34
CA ILE A 124 -4.94 -16.87 -13.70
C ILE A 124 -6.19 -17.36 -14.44
N TYR A 125 -6.39 -16.89 -15.65
CA TYR A 125 -7.53 -17.24 -16.51
C TYR A 125 -7.06 -17.96 -17.77
N GLU A 126 -6.75 -19.24 -17.66
CA GLU A 126 -6.27 -20.03 -18.77
C GLU A 126 -7.45 -20.74 -19.47
N ASN A 127 -7.58 -20.59 -20.80
CA ASN A 127 -8.66 -21.17 -21.60
C ASN A 127 -10.08 -20.90 -21.06
N GLY A 128 -10.28 -19.74 -20.42
CA GLY A 128 -11.56 -19.36 -19.81
C GLY A 128 -11.80 -19.93 -18.41
N VAL A 129 -10.92 -20.80 -17.92
CA VAL A 129 -10.98 -21.38 -16.58
C VAL A 129 -10.15 -20.52 -15.61
N ARG A 130 -10.76 -20.16 -14.47
CA ARG A 130 -10.06 -19.46 -13.40
C ARG A 130 -9.29 -20.45 -12.53
N SER A 131 -8.00 -20.21 -12.39
CA SER A 131 -7.09 -20.90 -11.48
C SER A 131 -6.32 -19.90 -10.64
N PHE A 132 -5.47 -20.37 -9.73
CA PHE A 132 -4.66 -19.54 -8.87
C PHE A 132 -3.19 -19.88 -9.04
N ALA A 133 -2.34 -18.84 -9.02
CA ALA A 133 -0.93 -18.97 -8.74
C ALA A 133 -0.62 -18.28 -7.40
N TYR A 134 0.52 -18.59 -6.83
CA TYR A 134 0.93 -18.15 -5.50
C TYR A 134 2.16 -17.26 -5.62
N LEU A 135 1.99 -15.98 -5.31
CA LEU A 135 3.05 -14.99 -5.31
C LEU A 135 3.65 -14.89 -3.91
N SER A 136 4.89 -15.31 -3.78
CA SER A 136 5.69 -15.13 -2.57
C SER A 136 6.50 -13.86 -2.69
N LEU A 137 6.39 -12.97 -1.71
CA LEU A 137 7.12 -11.71 -1.65
C LEU A 137 8.01 -11.67 -0.40
N ILE A 138 9.19 -11.11 -0.56
CA ILE A 138 10.07 -10.69 0.55
C ILE A 138 10.29 -9.19 0.40
N THR A 139 9.99 -8.46 1.46
CA THR A 139 10.00 -7.00 1.47
C THR A 139 10.89 -6.49 2.60
N ASP A 140 11.75 -5.55 2.32
CA ASP A 140 12.49 -4.84 3.36
C ASP A 140 11.54 -3.93 4.15
N ALA A 141 11.52 -4.09 5.46
CA ALA A 141 10.55 -3.41 6.32
C ALA A 141 10.86 -1.92 6.52
N TYR A 142 12.09 -1.49 6.27
CA TYR A 142 12.50 -0.10 6.33
C TYR A 142 12.14 0.65 5.03
N THR A 143 12.60 0.13 3.90
CA THR A 143 12.44 0.78 2.58
C THR A 143 11.10 0.51 1.93
N HIS A 144 10.40 -0.55 2.34
CA HIS A 144 9.27 -1.18 1.66
C HIS A 144 9.63 -1.75 0.27
N GLU A 145 10.90 -1.96 -0.02
CA GLU A 145 11.36 -2.55 -1.27
C GLU A 145 11.05 -4.05 -1.32
N ILE A 146 10.56 -4.52 -2.45
CA ILE A 146 10.46 -5.95 -2.73
C ILE A 146 11.85 -6.44 -3.12
N VAL A 147 12.54 -7.07 -2.18
CA VAL A 147 13.92 -7.55 -2.32
C VAL A 147 14.02 -8.92 -2.99
N GLY A 148 12.93 -9.70 -2.94
CA GLY A 148 12.82 -10.99 -3.61
C GLY A 148 11.38 -11.39 -3.82
N TRP A 149 11.12 -12.10 -4.92
CA TRP A 149 9.79 -12.60 -5.24
C TRP A 149 9.85 -13.86 -6.11
N ALA A 150 8.79 -14.65 -6.06
CA ALA A 150 8.58 -15.78 -6.95
C ALA A 150 7.08 -16.04 -7.16
N LEU A 151 6.71 -16.41 -8.39
CA LEU A 151 5.36 -16.89 -8.71
C LEU A 151 5.42 -18.40 -8.97
N HIS A 152 4.59 -19.16 -8.27
CA HIS A 152 4.49 -20.60 -8.35
C HIS A 152 3.03 -21.04 -8.57
N ASP A 153 2.83 -22.18 -9.22
CA ASP A 153 1.50 -22.77 -9.48
C ASP A 153 0.95 -23.55 -8.28
N THR A 154 1.79 -23.91 -7.32
CA THR A 154 1.41 -24.59 -6.09
C THR A 154 1.75 -23.77 -4.84
N LEU A 155 1.03 -24.04 -3.74
CA LEU A 155 1.30 -23.40 -2.42
C LEU A 155 2.38 -24.17 -1.64
N ASP A 156 3.36 -24.71 -2.31
CA ASP A 156 4.47 -25.44 -1.70
C ASP A 156 5.58 -24.50 -1.20
N THR A 157 6.56 -25.07 -0.48
CA THR A 157 7.73 -24.34 0.02
C THR A 157 8.63 -23.79 -1.09
N GLU A 158 8.55 -24.36 -2.30
CA GLU A 158 9.41 -23.98 -3.43
C GLU A 158 9.25 -22.51 -3.83
N GLY A 159 8.00 -22.00 -3.86
CA GLY A 159 7.73 -20.59 -4.16
C GLY A 159 8.45 -19.62 -3.20
N PRO A 160 8.18 -19.68 -1.89
CA PRO A 160 8.89 -18.87 -0.89
C PRO A 160 10.40 -19.08 -0.89
N LEU A 161 10.88 -20.32 -1.11
CA LEU A 161 12.30 -20.64 -1.16
C LEU A 161 13.01 -19.96 -2.34
N ARG A 162 12.37 -19.92 -3.51
CA ARG A 162 12.88 -19.17 -4.68
C ARG A 162 12.91 -17.68 -4.40
N ALA A 163 11.86 -17.12 -3.80
CA ALA A 163 11.82 -15.71 -3.41
C ALA A 163 12.98 -15.37 -2.45
N LEU A 164 13.25 -16.24 -1.46
CA LEU A 164 14.34 -16.06 -0.51
C LEU A 164 15.72 -16.13 -1.19
N LYS A 165 15.94 -17.12 -2.05
CA LYS A 165 17.19 -17.25 -2.82
C LYS A 165 17.42 -16.03 -3.72
N THR A 166 16.38 -15.51 -4.36
CA THR A 166 16.46 -14.29 -5.17
C THR A 166 16.82 -13.08 -4.31
N ALA A 167 16.19 -12.90 -3.15
CA ALA A 167 16.52 -11.81 -2.22
C ALA A 167 17.98 -11.90 -1.75
N ILE A 168 18.45 -13.09 -1.37
CA ILE A 168 19.83 -13.31 -0.96
C ILE A 168 20.81 -13.04 -2.12
N ALA A 169 20.51 -13.48 -3.33
CA ALA A 169 21.36 -13.24 -4.50
C ALA A 169 21.49 -11.73 -4.79
N ASN A 170 20.39 -10.98 -4.68
CA ASN A 170 20.38 -9.54 -4.92
C ASN A 170 21.14 -8.74 -3.84
N TYR A 171 21.16 -9.21 -2.58
CA TYR A 171 21.65 -8.44 -1.43
C TYR A 171 22.75 -9.13 -0.65
N GLY A 172 23.08 -10.39 -0.94
CA GLY A 172 24.03 -11.20 -0.17
C GLY A 172 25.46 -10.65 -0.13
N GLY A 173 25.85 -9.86 -1.12
CA GLY A 173 27.15 -9.18 -1.14
C GLY A 173 27.28 -8.01 -0.16
N TYR A 174 26.18 -7.55 0.44
CA TYR A 174 26.15 -6.41 1.37
C TYR A 174 26.11 -6.81 2.85
N GLY A 175 26.31 -8.09 3.15
CA GLY A 175 26.33 -8.59 4.52
C GLY A 175 24.93 -8.71 5.12
N LEU A 176 24.35 -9.91 5.03
CA LEU A 176 23.06 -10.23 5.67
C LEU A 176 23.21 -10.57 7.16
N ASN A 177 24.40 -10.32 7.73
CA ASN A 177 24.69 -10.64 9.11
C ASN A 177 23.85 -9.79 10.06
N GLY A 178 23.05 -10.45 10.89
CA GLY A 178 22.14 -9.77 11.81
C GLY A 178 20.75 -9.47 11.27
N LEU A 179 20.52 -9.62 9.95
CA LEU A 179 19.20 -9.52 9.33
C LEU A 179 18.18 -10.43 10.04
N ILE A 180 17.01 -9.92 10.29
CA ILE A 180 15.88 -10.68 10.81
C ILE A 180 14.90 -10.95 9.66
N HIS A 181 14.62 -12.22 9.37
CA HIS A 181 13.54 -12.61 8.47
C HIS A 181 12.29 -12.89 9.30
N HIS A 182 11.22 -12.13 9.04
CA HIS A 182 9.94 -12.25 9.73
C HIS A 182 8.83 -12.69 8.79
N SER A 183 8.05 -13.69 9.21
CA SER A 183 6.92 -14.22 8.45
C SER A 183 5.76 -14.60 9.39
N ASP A 184 4.62 -14.93 8.81
CA ASP A 184 3.59 -15.65 9.53
C ASP A 184 4.06 -17.08 9.88
N ARG A 185 3.18 -17.84 10.58
CA ARG A 185 3.45 -19.23 10.96
C ARG A 185 3.02 -20.22 9.88
N GLY A 186 3.05 -19.87 8.62
CA GLY A 186 2.75 -20.77 7.52
C GLY A 186 3.74 -21.94 7.44
N CYS A 187 3.24 -23.14 7.07
CA CYS A 187 4.07 -24.34 6.98
C CYS A 187 5.27 -24.19 6.04
N GLN A 188 5.14 -23.37 5.02
CA GLN A 188 6.18 -23.06 4.04
C GLN A 188 7.42 -22.45 4.72
N TYR A 189 7.21 -21.46 5.61
CA TYR A 189 8.28 -20.77 6.35
C TYR A 189 8.87 -21.60 7.48
N CYS A 190 8.12 -22.57 8.00
CA CYS A 190 8.57 -23.52 9.02
C CYS A 190 9.26 -24.74 8.42
N SER A 191 9.28 -24.91 7.11
CA SER A 191 9.88 -26.05 6.43
C SER A 191 11.40 -26.13 6.67
N ARG A 192 11.93 -27.34 6.68
CA ARG A 192 13.36 -27.61 6.92
C ARG A 192 14.23 -26.89 5.88
N ASP A 193 13.85 -26.93 4.63
CA ASP A 193 14.64 -26.36 3.54
C ASP A 193 14.70 -24.83 3.64
N TYR A 194 13.56 -24.19 3.94
CA TYR A 194 13.52 -22.74 4.13
C TYR A 194 14.37 -22.28 5.33
N VAL A 195 14.21 -22.95 6.46
CA VAL A 195 14.96 -22.69 7.69
C VAL A 195 16.46 -22.92 7.50
N ASN A 196 16.86 -23.97 6.76
CA ASN A 196 18.28 -24.26 6.49
C ASN A 196 18.94 -23.14 5.67
N VAL A 197 18.25 -22.58 4.66
CA VAL A 197 18.78 -21.44 3.90
C VAL A 197 18.96 -20.22 4.81
N LEU A 198 17.99 -19.88 5.64
CA LEU A 198 18.13 -18.76 6.59
C LEU A 198 19.33 -18.93 7.51
N LYS A 199 19.52 -20.15 8.07
CA LYS A 199 20.65 -20.47 8.94
C LYS A 199 21.99 -20.43 8.21
N GLN A 200 22.05 -20.91 6.96
CA GLN A 200 23.26 -20.89 6.13
C GLN A 200 23.81 -19.46 5.95
N TYR A 201 22.92 -18.47 5.87
CA TYR A 201 23.28 -17.06 5.71
C TYR A 201 23.26 -16.26 7.02
N ASN A 202 23.21 -16.93 8.19
CA ASN A 202 23.12 -16.29 9.51
C ASN A 202 21.98 -15.30 9.66
N ILE A 203 20.86 -15.52 8.94
CA ILE A 203 19.65 -14.72 9.05
C ILE A 203 18.84 -15.21 10.24
N LYS A 204 18.49 -14.31 11.15
CA LYS A 204 17.65 -14.61 12.32
C LYS A 204 16.21 -14.87 11.89
N ILE A 205 15.57 -15.88 12.49
CA ILE A 205 14.20 -16.28 12.16
C ILE A 205 13.25 -15.69 13.18
N SER A 206 12.24 -14.98 12.70
CA SER A 206 11.17 -14.40 13.51
C SER A 206 9.81 -14.76 12.92
N MET A 207 8.83 -15.01 13.75
CA MET A 207 7.45 -15.33 13.31
C MET A 207 6.45 -14.57 14.15
N THR A 208 5.27 -14.29 13.56
CA THR A 208 4.15 -13.66 14.27
C THR A 208 3.75 -14.44 15.51
N ASP A 209 3.28 -13.77 16.55
CA ASP A 209 2.62 -14.41 17.69
C ASP A 209 1.19 -14.86 17.33
N LYS A 210 0.55 -15.67 18.16
CA LYS A 210 -0.80 -16.17 17.86
C LYS A 210 -1.81 -15.02 17.74
N GLY A 211 -2.35 -14.85 16.54
CA GLY A 211 -3.59 -14.11 16.32
C GLY A 211 -3.46 -12.59 16.23
N ASP A 212 -2.26 -12.02 16.15
CA ASP A 212 -2.10 -10.58 15.92
C ASP A 212 -1.92 -10.28 14.41
N PRO A 213 -2.97 -9.79 13.73
CA PRO A 213 -2.88 -9.43 12.30
C PRO A 213 -1.96 -8.24 12.01
N TYR A 214 -1.55 -7.49 13.05
CA TYR A 214 -0.67 -6.33 12.89
C TYR A 214 0.80 -6.70 12.81
N GLU A 215 1.17 -7.90 13.24
CA GLU A 215 2.58 -8.33 13.29
C GLU A 215 3.21 -8.54 11.89
N ASN A 216 2.39 -8.79 10.84
CA ASN A 216 2.87 -8.87 9.44
C ASN A 216 2.24 -7.79 8.54
N ALA A 217 1.77 -6.68 9.12
CA ALA A 217 1.02 -5.64 8.43
C ALA A 217 1.77 -5.00 7.24
N ILE A 218 3.11 -4.98 7.25
CA ILE A 218 3.92 -4.45 6.15
C ILE A 218 3.77 -5.36 4.93
N ALA A 219 4.01 -6.67 5.08
CA ALA A 219 3.92 -7.63 3.99
C ALA A 219 2.49 -7.69 3.41
N GLU A 220 1.46 -7.76 4.28
CA GLU A 220 0.05 -7.71 3.87
C GLU A 220 -0.27 -6.42 3.10
N ARG A 221 0.27 -5.29 3.55
CA ARG A 221 0.08 -3.99 2.89
C ARG A 221 0.68 -3.98 1.49
N ILE A 222 1.88 -4.52 1.31
CA ILE A 222 2.54 -4.59 0.00
C ILE A 222 1.75 -5.51 -0.95
N ASN A 223 1.34 -6.69 -0.48
CA ASN A 223 0.45 -7.58 -1.24
C ASN A 223 -0.84 -6.88 -1.66
N GLY A 224 -1.47 -6.14 -0.75
CA GLY A 224 -2.66 -5.35 -1.03
C GLY A 224 -2.43 -4.26 -2.08
N ILE A 225 -1.27 -3.61 -2.07
CA ILE A 225 -0.88 -2.60 -3.06
C ILE A 225 -0.74 -3.23 -4.44
N LEU A 226 0.05 -4.31 -4.59
CA LEU A 226 0.25 -4.96 -5.88
C LEU A 226 -1.08 -5.44 -6.47
N LYS A 227 -1.94 -6.05 -5.66
CA LYS A 227 -3.26 -6.48 -6.09
C LYS A 227 -4.14 -5.32 -6.55
N THR A 228 -4.27 -4.30 -5.71
CA THR A 228 -5.25 -3.23 -5.96
C THR A 228 -4.78 -2.22 -6.99
N GLU A 229 -3.49 -1.94 -7.07
CA GLU A 229 -2.96 -0.92 -7.98
C GLU A 229 -2.66 -1.50 -9.39
N TRP A 230 -2.37 -2.82 -9.52
CA TRP A 230 -2.02 -3.46 -10.80
C TRP A 230 -2.83 -4.72 -11.08
N LEU A 231 -2.65 -5.81 -10.31
CA LEU A 231 -3.10 -7.15 -10.70
C LEU A 231 -4.59 -7.25 -10.99
N TYR A 232 -5.42 -6.51 -10.24
CA TYR A 232 -6.87 -6.47 -10.50
C TYR A 232 -7.27 -5.65 -11.75
N GLN A 233 -6.32 -5.01 -12.42
CA GLN A 233 -6.55 -4.28 -13.67
C GLN A 233 -6.21 -5.15 -14.89
N ILE A 234 -5.48 -6.26 -14.70
CA ILE A 234 -4.89 -7.07 -15.76
C ILE A 234 -5.53 -8.46 -15.73
N ARG A 235 -5.94 -8.97 -16.87
CA ARG A 235 -6.40 -10.35 -17.01
C ARG A 235 -5.21 -11.23 -17.42
N LEU A 236 -4.64 -11.95 -16.46
CA LEU A 236 -3.52 -12.85 -16.69
C LEU A 236 -4.02 -14.17 -17.29
N THR A 237 -3.51 -14.56 -18.44
CA THR A 237 -4.01 -15.72 -19.23
C THR A 237 -3.11 -16.94 -19.17
N SER A 238 -1.90 -16.82 -18.63
CA SER A 238 -0.97 -17.92 -18.40
C SER A 238 -0.02 -17.62 -17.25
N LEU A 239 0.57 -18.67 -16.67
CA LEU A 239 1.59 -18.53 -15.62
C LEU A 239 2.83 -17.78 -16.12
N LYS A 240 3.23 -17.99 -17.39
CA LYS A 240 4.34 -17.27 -18.01
C LYS A 240 4.05 -15.78 -18.10
N MET A 241 2.91 -15.40 -18.71
CA MET A 241 2.48 -13.99 -18.77
C MET A 241 2.42 -13.36 -17.38
N ALA A 242 1.87 -14.07 -16.39
CA ALA A 242 1.77 -13.58 -15.02
C ALA A 242 3.15 -13.31 -14.42
N ARG A 243 4.13 -14.19 -14.66
CA ARG A 243 5.50 -14.00 -14.17
C ARG A 243 6.16 -12.79 -14.80
N ASP A 244 6.06 -12.63 -16.12
CA ASP A 244 6.64 -11.50 -16.85
C ASP A 244 6.00 -10.18 -16.37
N THR A 245 4.66 -10.12 -16.31
CA THR A 245 3.90 -8.96 -15.82
C THR A 245 4.23 -8.60 -14.36
N ILE A 246 4.36 -9.60 -13.47
CA ILE A 246 4.73 -9.34 -12.06
C ILE A 246 6.17 -8.79 -11.97
N GLY A 247 7.08 -9.24 -12.81
CA GLY A 247 8.43 -8.69 -12.89
C GLY A 247 8.42 -7.18 -13.22
N GLU A 248 7.65 -6.78 -14.22
CA GLU A 248 7.46 -5.38 -14.60
C GLU A 248 6.80 -4.57 -13.46
N ILE A 249 5.78 -5.14 -12.82
CA ILE A 249 5.09 -4.52 -11.67
C ILE A 249 6.07 -4.30 -10.51
N VAL A 250 6.88 -5.30 -10.16
CA VAL A 250 7.87 -5.19 -9.07
C VAL A 250 8.90 -4.11 -9.39
N THR A 251 9.37 -4.03 -10.63
CA THR A 251 10.27 -2.96 -11.08
C THR A 251 9.61 -1.59 -10.94
N SER A 252 8.42 -1.39 -11.49
CA SER A 252 7.67 -0.14 -11.35
C SER A 252 7.39 0.22 -9.88
N TYR A 253 7.08 -0.77 -9.06
CA TYR A 253 6.85 -0.60 -7.63
C TYR A 253 8.09 -0.11 -6.90
N ASN A 254 9.24 -0.72 -7.15
CA ASN A 254 10.49 -0.38 -6.47
C ASN A 254 11.09 0.94 -6.94
N GLU A 255 11.04 1.21 -8.24
CA GLU A 255 11.76 2.33 -8.86
C GLU A 255 10.91 3.60 -9.02
N LYS A 256 9.60 3.45 -9.30
CA LYS A 256 8.76 4.57 -9.72
C LYS A 256 7.68 4.96 -8.71
N ARG A 257 7.31 4.04 -7.80
CA ARG A 257 6.16 4.27 -6.93
C ARG A 257 6.53 4.93 -5.61
N PRO A 258 6.10 6.20 -5.34
CA PRO A 258 6.30 6.83 -4.04
C PRO A 258 5.49 6.18 -2.91
N HIS A 259 6.07 6.10 -1.73
CA HIS A 259 5.44 5.54 -0.54
C HIS A 259 5.27 6.57 0.58
N MET A 260 4.03 6.75 1.07
CA MET A 260 3.75 7.66 2.20
C MET A 260 4.39 7.20 3.51
N SER A 261 4.70 5.91 3.64
CA SER A 261 5.35 5.36 4.84
C SER A 261 6.84 5.69 4.92
N VAL A 262 7.45 6.06 3.80
CA VAL A 262 8.87 6.43 3.69
C VAL A 262 9.05 7.84 3.12
N GLY A 263 8.17 8.77 3.46
CA GLY A 263 8.31 10.18 3.11
C GLY A 263 8.01 10.53 1.66
N LEU A 264 7.26 9.70 0.93
CA LEU A 264 7.01 9.76 -0.52
C LEU A 264 8.25 9.47 -1.39
N LEU A 265 9.30 8.94 -0.82
CA LEU A 265 10.38 8.34 -1.59
C LEU A 265 9.89 7.06 -2.28
N THR A 266 10.54 6.66 -3.37
CA THR A 266 10.41 5.29 -3.88
C THR A 266 11.17 4.33 -2.97
N PRO A 267 10.86 3.02 -2.98
CA PRO A 267 11.63 2.03 -2.22
C PRO A 267 13.14 2.09 -2.50
N MET A 268 13.53 2.26 -3.76
CA MET A 268 14.95 2.40 -4.12
C MET A 268 15.58 3.70 -3.60
N GLN A 269 14.88 4.81 -3.63
CA GLN A 269 15.35 6.07 -3.02
C GLN A 269 15.47 5.96 -1.50
N ALA A 270 14.50 5.27 -0.85
CA ALA A 270 14.53 5.04 0.59
C ALA A 270 15.73 4.17 1.04
N ARG A 271 16.28 3.33 0.16
CA ARG A 271 17.49 2.53 0.44
C ARG A 271 18.73 3.39 0.71
N LEU A 272 18.78 4.60 0.16
CA LEU A 272 19.89 5.54 0.34
C LEU A 272 19.77 6.37 1.62
N GLN A 273 18.70 6.14 2.38
CA GLN A 273 18.45 6.85 3.65
C GLN A 273 18.91 6.00 4.84
N ASP A 274 19.14 6.68 5.95
CA ASP A 274 19.45 6.09 7.26
C ASP A 274 18.71 6.85 8.36
N GLY A 275 18.41 6.19 9.47
CA GLY A 275 17.64 6.79 10.56
C GLY A 275 16.12 6.69 10.39
N GLU A 276 15.35 7.43 11.17
CA GLU A 276 13.89 7.36 11.12
C GLU A 276 13.33 8.09 9.88
N LEU A 277 12.62 7.34 9.02
CA LEU A 277 11.94 7.90 7.85
C LEU A 277 10.63 8.59 8.25
N LYS A 278 10.35 9.75 7.64
CA LYS A 278 9.14 10.52 7.90
C LYS A 278 7.90 9.80 7.35
N LYS A 279 6.99 9.38 8.23
CA LYS A 279 5.69 8.81 7.84
C LYS A 279 4.70 9.93 7.56
N LEU A 280 4.09 9.95 6.37
CA LEU A 280 3.11 10.97 5.94
C LEU A 280 1.66 10.50 6.10
N TRP A 281 1.42 9.50 6.93
CA TRP A 281 0.10 9.03 7.32
C TRP A 281 -0.01 8.96 8.84
N LYS A 282 -1.22 9.19 9.36
CA LYS A 282 -1.50 9.10 10.79
C LYS A 282 -2.09 7.74 11.09
N ASN A 283 -1.53 7.05 12.08
CA ASN A 283 -2.14 5.83 12.63
C ASN A 283 -3.26 6.23 13.60
N TYR A 284 -4.46 6.44 13.06
CA TYR A 284 -5.62 6.84 13.88
C TYR A 284 -5.98 5.80 14.96
N TRP A 285 -5.60 4.55 14.77
CA TRP A 285 -5.85 3.50 15.76
C TRP A 285 -4.91 3.63 16.97
N ALA A 286 -3.62 3.85 16.74
CA ALA A 286 -2.66 4.14 17.82
C ALA A 286 -3.05 5.42 18.57
N LEU A 287 -3.42 6.49 17.86
CA LEU A 287 -3.90 7.74 18.46
C LEU A 287 -5.19 7.54 19.27
N LYS A 288 -6.05 6.60 18.88
CA LYS A 288 -7.26 6.26 19.66
C LYS A 288 -6.92 5.49 20.92
N GLN A 289 -5.96 4.57 20.88
CA GLN A 289 -5.48 3.84 22.06
C GLN A 289 -4.77 4.78 23.05
N GLU A 290 -3.91 5.66 22.57
CA GLU A 290 -3.25 6.68 23.38
C GLU A 290 -4.26 7.59 24.10
N ARG A 291 -5.32 8.02 23.39
CA ARG A 291 -6.42 8.79 24.01
C ARG A 291 -7.18 7.99 25.06
N GLN A 292 -7.51 6.74 24.77
CA GLN A 292 -8.21 5.88 25.75
C GLN A 292 -7.37 5.57 26.99
N GLN A 293 -6.05 5.50 26.86
CA GLN A 293 -5.12 5.35 28.00
C GLN A 293 -5.00 6.66 28.79
N ALA A 294 -4.92 7.80 28.13
CA ALA A 294 -4.90 9.11 28.77
C ALA A 294 -6.21 9.43 29.52
N ASP A 295 -7.36 9.12 28.90
CA ASP A 295 -8.69 9.30 29.51
C ASP A 295 -8.95 8.27 30.65
N GLY A 296 -8.22 7.16 30.72
CA GLY A 296 -8.29 6.16 31.78
C GLY A 296 -7.43 6.45 33.00
N GLU A 297 -6.48 7.40 32.93
CA GLU A 297 -5.63 7.87 34.02
C GLU A 297 -6.22 9.08 34.81
N GLU A 298 -7.26 9.72 34.30
CA GLU A 298 -8.02 10.69 35.10
C GLU A 298 -8.95 9.92 36.07
N GLY A 299 -8.56 9.92 37.35
CA GLY A 299 -9.25 9.30 38.45
C GLY A 299 -10.67 9.81 38.66
N PRO A 300 -11.48 9.16 39.53
CA PRO A 300 -12.90 9.41 39.63
C PRO A 300 -13.20 10.86 40.05
N CYS A 301 -14.02 11.51 39.23
CA CYS A 301 -14.60 12.83 39.52
C CYS A 301 -15.41 12.76 40.83
N PRO A 302 -15.27 13.70 41.78
CA PRO A 302 -16.04 13.68 43.02
C PRO A 302 -17.54 13.83 42.73
N GLU A 303 -18.30 12.98 43.38
CA GLU A 303 -19.77 12.95 43.35
C GLU A 303 -20.37 14.32 43.72
N THR A 304 -21.14 14.90 42.84
CA THR A 304 -22.11 15.92 43.20
C THR A 304 -23.52 15.28 43.13
N HIS A 305 -24.09 15.14 44.32
CA HIS A 305 -25.51 14.82 44.51
C HIS A 305 -26.40 15.89 43.85
N ALA A 306 -27.44 15.51 43.12
CA ALA A 306 -28.84 15.88 43.39
C ALA A 306 -29.79 15.56 42.22
N HIS A 307 -30.79 14.77 42.55
CA HIS A 307 -32.25 14.85 42.20
C HIS A 307 -32.70 14.78 40.72
N GLY A 308 -33.56 13.80 40.50
CA GLY A 308 -34.63 13.91 39.52
C GLY A 308 -35.03 12.59 38.81
N ARG A 309 -35.90 11.80 39.46
CA ARG A 309 -36.62 10.73 38.78
C ARG A 309 -37.52 11.29 37.67
N ILE A 310 -37.42 10.72 36.45
CA ILE A 310 -38.58 10.60 35.56
C ILE A 310 -38.61 9.18 35.00
N VAL A 311 -39.69 8.48 35.32
CA VAL A 311 -40.06 7.17 34.79
C VAL A 311 -40.76 7.40 33.46
N ALA A 312 -40.35 6.76 32.41
CA ALA A 312 -41.19 6.62 31.21
C ALA A 312 -41.14 5.16 30.74
N ALA A 313 -42.32 4.63 30.52
CA ALA A 313 -42.65 3.25 30.26
C ALA A 313 -42.22 2.73 28.90
N ALA A 314 -41.91 1.44 28.82
CA ALA A 314 -41.69 0.67 27.60
C ALA A 314 -43.06 0.35 26.92
N PRO A 315 -43.12 0.24 25.59
CA PRO A 315 -44.21 -0.44 24.94
C PRO A 315 -43.86 -1.89 24.57
N ALA A 316 -44.87 -2.70 24.72
CA ALA A 316 -44.88 -4.15 24.63
C ALA A 316 -44.59 -4.72 23.23
N THR A 317 -43.91 -5.85 23.27
CA THR A 317 -43.76 -6.85 22.18
C THR A 317 -45.11 -7.38 21.69
N ARG A 318 -45.28 -7.43 20.38
CA ARG A 318 -46.28 -8.27 19.71
C ARG A 318 -45.59 -9.35 18.89
N ALA A 319 -45.74 -10.58 19.34
CA ALA A 319 -45.48 -11.79 18.57
C ALA A 319 -46.49 -11.93 17.44
N ALA A 320 -46.08 -12.32 16.25
CA ALA A 320 -46.96 -12.86 15.23
C ALA A 320 -46.42 -14.17 14.72
N ALA A 321 -47.27 -15.17 14.72
CA ALA A 321 -47.09 -16.55 14.40
C ALA A 321 -46.89 -16.80 12.90
N VAL A 322 -46.17 -17.89 12.58
CA VAL A 322 -46.10 -18.55 11.28
C VAL A 322 -47.32 -19.46 11.10
N PRO A 323 -47.89 -19.63 9.92
CA PRO A 323 -48.51 -20.87 9.49
C PRO A 323 -47.84 -21.50 8.29
N GLN A 324 -47.63 -22.79 8.42
CA GLN A 324 -47.49 -23.90 7.49
C GLN A 324 -46.78 -23.70 6.16
#